data_ade08f0352719d89f5c42934f973e9ad
#
_entry.id   ade08f0352719d89f5c42934f973e9ad
#
_cell.length_a   1.000
_cell.length_b   1.000
_cell.length_c   1.000
_cell.angle_alpha   90.00
_cell.angle_beta   90.00
_cell.angle_gamma   90.00
#
_symmetry.space_group_name_H-M   'P 1'
#
loop_
_entity.id
_entity.type
_entity.pdbx_description
1 polymer ?
#
loop_
_entity_poly.entity_id
_entity_poly.type
_entity_poly.pdbx_seq_one_letter_code
_entity_poly.pdbx_strand_id
1 'polypeptide(L)'
;MEPIGFQEACLRVREKLHIRLGTERIKTEESLGRIISENVFSNMDNPPFNRSTMDGFAVRASDTEGASDHNPVILKLSGESRIGENPPSLRSPFSALRISTGAKIPIGADSVVMVENTALEDGNVKIFREVEQGENIAHRGGDLINGELILKAGTVIDIPHIAVMNALGIQYVPVKEMLKIGIVSTGSELIMPGTPYKEPKIFDSNGPTIQAILNSYSGISADYLGTLDDDRALIDGKLRDYLREYHIVIVSGGSSAGEYDYVYRIISELNPGMLFHGVMIKPGMPTAFGQHDCHFIIGLPGFPVSALMVLLSIFMSPILSIVSSDGVDHNQMGKIGISIRVDSRKTNLIPVKILGIGSEARVYPVKGLSGSVSRFLDTDGYIIIPPRNTELQEGESVDIFRFTGRTSSAGKVISGIIDRDVSDWLRARSIEYNYRRLTQEDAISAFSNGSVDGIAIDVDDAYLTELLTDLRKKVQFSSNEISYRPVFSVSKKKTEKNMAALTAVTEELSPWNILSGNGVIAELSERIKNSTGLRLSAEEAFRQLASGEVGEIYTTVKPPENLSFRNVAKVRKMLLMRE
;
A
#
# COMPACT_ATOMS: atom_id res chain seq x y z
N MET A 1 -29.40 0.75 -19.84
CA MET A 1 -29.75 0.46 -18.41
C MET A 1 -29.66 1.76 -17.63
N GLU A 2 -30.55 1.97 -16.67
CA GLU A 2 -30.41 3.10 -15.72
C GLU A 2 -29.29 2.81 -14.72
N PRO A 3 -28.55 3.84 -14.29
CA PRO A 3 -27.53 3.68 -13.26
C PRO A 3 -28.12 3.17 -11.94
N ILE A 4 -27.44 2.22 -11.31
CA ILE A 4 -27.87 1.61 -10.03
C ILE A 4 -27.18 2.28 -8.83
N GLY A 5 -27.73 2.06 -7.63
CA GLY A 5 -27.12 2.54 -6.38
C GLY A 5 -25.80 1.84 -6.06
N PHE A 6 -24.92 2.50 -5.28
CA PHE A 6 -23.63 1.94 -4.86
C PHE A 6 -23.76 0.60 -4.12
N GLN A 7 -24.65 0.54 -3.13
CA GLN A 7 -24.88 -0.67 -2.35
C GLN A 7 -25.40 -1.82 -3.21
N GLU A 8 -26.31 -1.50 -4.14
CA GLU A 8 -26.84 -2.47 -5.09
C GLU A 8 -25.74 -3.03 -6.01
N ALA A 9 -24.85 -2.15 -6.50
CA ALA A 9 -23.71 -2.58 -7.31
C ALA A 9 -22.80 -3.54 -6.53
N CYS A 10 -22.42 -3.20 -5.29
CA CYS A 10 -21.62 -4.06 -4.42
C CYS A 10 -22.31 -5.42 -4.17
N LEU A 11 -23.62 -5.41 -3.91
CA LEU A 11 -24.39 -6.64 -3.70
C LEU A 11 -24.42 -7.52 -4.96
N ARG A 12 -24.74 -6.93 -6.12
CA ARG A 12 -24.75 -7.67 -7.40
C ARG A 12 -23.40 -8.28 -7.75
N VAL A 13 -22.30 -7.56 -7.52
CA VAL A 13 -20.94 -8.10 -7.75
C VAL A 13 -20.70 -9.27 -6.80
N ARG A 14 -21.01 -9.14 -5.52
CA ARG A 14 -20.85 -10.20 -4.52
C ARG A 14 -21.68 -11.45 -4.85
N GLU A 15 -22.90 -11.28 -5.35
CA GLU A 15 -23.82 -12.37 -5.69
C GLU A 15 -23.49 -13.06 -7.02
N LYS A 16 -22.82 -12.38 -7.93
CA LYS A 16 -22.56 -12.89 -9.28
C LYS A 16 -21.13 -13.34 -9.50
N LEU A 17 -20.16 -12.64 -8.90
CA LEU A 17 -18.74 -12.92 -9.11
C LEU A 17 -18.32 -14.16 -8.31
N HIS A 18 -18.62 -15.33 -8.85
CA HIS A 18 -18.22 -16.61 -8.29
C HIS A 18 -17.34 -17.37 -9.27
N ILE A 19 -16.11 -17.62 -8.88
CA ILE A 19 -15.14 -18.41 -9.65
C ILE A 19 -14.63 -19.53 -8.75
N ARG A 20 -14.71 -20.76 -9.23
CA ARG A 20 -14.12 -21.91 -8.55
C ARG A 20 -12.73 -22.14 -9.10
N LEU A 21 -11.73 -21.93 -8.25
CA LEU A 21 -10.35 -22.24 -8.59
C LEU A 21 -10.08 -23.72 -8.37
N GLY A 22 -9.34 -24.33 -9.27
CA GLY A 22 -8.84 -25.69 -9.14
C GLY A 22 -7.77 -25.82 -8.04
N THR A 23 -7.27 -27.05 -7.89
CA THR A 23 -6.13 -27.37 -7.03
C THR A 23 -4.98 -27.81 -7.90
N GLU A 24 -3.79 -27.28 -7.65
CA GLU A 24 -2.55 -27.74 -8.24
C GLU A 24 -1.55 -28.16 -7.15
N ARG A 25 -0.60 -29.02 -7.49
CA ARG A 25 0.48 -29.44 -6.60
C ARG A 25 1.78 -28.81 -7.07
N ILE A 26 2.35 -27.97 -6.22
CA ILE A 26 3.61 -27.27 -6.50
C ILE A 26 4.67 -27.68 -5.48
N LYS A 27 5.93 -27.43 -5.79
CA LYS A 27 7.02 -27.68 -4.85
C LYS A 27 6.91 -26.75 -3.64
N THR A 28 7.25 -27.28 -2.47
CA THR A 28 7.24 -26.51 -1.22
C THR A 28 8.09 -25.24 -1.33
N GLU A 29 9.23 -25.30 -2.00
CA GLU A 29 10.12 -24.13 -2.22
C GLU A 29 9.52 -23.03 -3.08
N GLU A 30 8.55 -23.35 -3.93
CA GLU A 30 7.83 -22.43 -4.84
C GLU A 30 6.51 -21.93 -4.24
N SER A 31 6.17 -22.36 -3.02
CA SER A 31 4.83 -22.18 -2.46
C SER A 31 4.62 -20.89 -1.66
N LEU A 32 5.67 -20.08 -1.46
CA LEU A 32 5.55 -18.82 -0.71
C LEU A 32 4.46 -17.91 -1.30
N GLY A 33 3.55 -17.42 -0.44
CA GLY A 33 2.44 -16.56 -0.85
C GLY A 33 1.29 -17.29 -1.55
N ARG A 34 1.40 -18.63 -1.78
CA ARG A 34 0.31 -19.43 -2.33
C ARG A 34 -0.69 -19.79 -1.22
N ILE A 35 -1.89 -20.18 -1.62
CA ILE A 35 -2.99 -20.48 -0.70
C ILE A 35 -3.24 -21.98 -0.69
N ILE A 36 -3.20 -22.58 0.48
CA ILE A 36 -3.49 -24.01 0.69
C ILE A 36 -4.91 -24.32 0.24
N SER A 37 -5.07 -25.34 -0.63
CA SER A 37 -6.37 -25.78 -1.12
C SER A 37 -7.02 -26.85 -0.23
N GLU A 38 -6.21 -27.69 0.42
CA GLU A 38 -6.64 -28.81 1.27
C GLU A 38 -5.81 -28.83 2.55
N ASN A 39 -6.37 -29.40 3.63
CA ASN A 39 -5.61 -29.53 4.88
C ASN A 39 -4.34 -30.36 4.68
N VAL A 40 -3.22 -29.84 5.18
CA VAL A 40 -1.93 -30.54 5.16
C VAL A 40 -1.64 -31.09 6.54
N PHE A 41 -1.36 -32.40 6.60
CA PHE A 41 -1.08 -33.11 7.83
C PHE A 41 0.38 -33.57 7.86
N SER A 42 0.93 -33.73 9.06
CA SER A 42 2.24 -34.33 9.24
C SER A 42 2.23 -35.77 8.73
N ASN A 43 3.21 -36.14 7.91
CA ASN A 43 3.38 -37.48 7.36
C ASN A 43 4.30 -38.36 8.21
N MET A 44 4.85 -37.81 9.30
CA MET A 44 5.75 -38.50 10.21
C MET A 44 5.81 -37.79 11.57
N ASP A 45 6.34 -38.47 12.58
CA ASP A 45 6.66 -37.85 13.85
C ASP A 45 7.89 -36.92 13.73
N ASN A 46 7.90 -35.82 14.47
CA ASN A 46 9.07 -34.97 14.62
C ASN A 46 9.41 -34.79 16.13
N PRO A 47 10.60 -35.15 16.61
CA PRO A 47 11.61 -35.89 15.86
C PRO A 47 11.14 -37.32 15.53
N PRO A 48 11.70 -37.97 14.47
CA PRO A 48 11.25 -39.29 14.01
C PRO A 48 11.69 -40.47 14.89
N PHE A 49 12.59 -40.20 15.83
CA PHE A 49 13.10 -41.16 16.82
C PHE A 49 13.54 -40.41 18.08
N ASN A 50 13.67 -41.12 19.20
CA ASN A 50 14.27 -40.56 20.42
C ASN A 50 15.73 -40.17 20.15
N ARG A 51 16.08 -38.90 20.39
CA ARG A 51 17.44 -38.37 20.15
C ARG A 51 17.97 -37.62 21.35
N SER A 52 19.29 -37.58 21.49
CA SER A 52 19.94 -36.79 22.54
C SER A 52 19.77 -35.27 22.26
N THR A 53 19.53 -34.51 23.32
CA THR A 53 19.52 -33.03 23.27
C THR A 53 20.88 -32.45 23.68
N MET A 54 21.76 -33.29 24.24
CA MET A 54 23.07 -32.89 24.75
C MET A 54 24.17 -33.85 24.27
N ASP A 55 25.42 -33.39 24.27
CA ASP A 55 26.59 -34.25 24.13
C ASP A 55 26.89 -34.94 25.46
N GLY A 56 27.23 -36.22 25.41
CA GLY A 56 27.49 -36.95 26.64
C GLY A 56 27.48 -38.47 26.47
N PHE A 57 26.84 -39.15 27.41
CA PHE A 57 26.74 -40.61 27.44
C PHE A 57 25.32 -41.08 27.64
N ALA A 58 24.85 -41.92 26.74
CA ALA A 58 23.55 -42.61 26.85
C ALA A 58 23.70 -43.76 27.87
N VAL A 59 22.84 -43.75 28.87
CA VAL A 59 22.87 -44.66 30.03
C VAL A 59 21.45 -45.13 30.36
N ARG A 60 21.34 -46.10 31.28
CA ARG A 60 20.12 -46.31 32.07
C ARG A 60 20.17 -45.40 33.26
N ALA A 61 19.13 -44.65 33.54
CA ALA A 61 19.04 -43.77 34.71
C ALA A 61 19.33 -44.54 36.00
N SER A 62 18.75 -45.73 36.15
CA SER A 62 18.95 -46.61 37.31
C SER A 62 20.42 -47.00 37.55
N ASP A 63 21.25 -47.01 36.51
CA ASP A 63 22.70 -47.32 36.66
C ASP A 63 23.48 -46.09 37.15
N THR A 64 22.88 -44.93 37.32
CA THR A 64 23.50 -43.70 37.82
C THR A 64 23.06 -43.32 39.23
N GLU A 65 22.19 -44.13 39.86
CA GLU A 65 21.65 -43.88 41.18
C GLU A 65 22.78 -43.66 42.25
N GLY A 66 22.65 -42.58 43.02
CA GLY A 66 23.62 -42.18 44.03
C GLY A 66 24.92 -41.55 43.52
N ALA A 67 25.02 -41.29 42.18
CA ALA A 67 26.20 -40.63 41.62
C ALA A 67 26.31 -39.18 42.09
N SER A 68 27.52 -38.83 42.59
CA SER A 68 27.84 -37.47 43.03
C SER A 68 29.33 -37.17 42.83
N ASP A 69 29.75 -35.93 42.99
CA ASP A 69 31.18 -35.53 42.91
C ASP A 69 32.09 -36.29 43.86
N HIS A 70 31.55 -36.68 45.02
CA HIS A 70 32.31 -37.40 46.03
C HIS A 70 32.20 -38.94 45.95
N ASN A 71 31.18 -39.42 45.21
CA ASN A 71 30.92 -40.84 45.00
C ASN A 71 30.49 -41.09 43.54
N PRO A 72 31.44 -41.02 42.60
CA PRO A 72 31.12 -41.22 41.19
C PRO A 72 30.76 -42.68 40.91
N VAL A 73 29.73 -42.88 40.05
CA VAL A 73 29.41 -44.21 39.52
C VAL A 73 30.29 -44.47 38.29
N ILE A 74 30.83 -45.68 38.19
CA ILE A 74 31.70 -46.07 37.06
C ILE A 74 30.90 -46.96 36.12
N LEU A 75 30.77 -46.52 34.87
CA LEU A 75 30.13 -47.28 33.79
C LEU A 75 31.15 -47.68 32.73
N LYS A 76 31.01 -48.90 32.21
CA LYS A 76 31.88 -49.39 31.12
C LYS A 76 31.49 -48.70 29.81
N LEU A 77 32.43 -48.08 29.12
CA LEU A 77 32.22 -47.55 27.77
C LEU A 77 32.10 -48.71 26.78
N SER A 78 30.91 -48.88 26.17
CA SER A 78 30.55 -50.03 25.32
C SER A 78 30.44 -49.68 23.83
N GLY A 79 30.71 -48.41 23.45
CA GLY A 79 30.65 -47.95 22.08
C GLY A 79 30.18 -46.50 21.94
N GLU A 80 29.70 -46.17 20.76
CA GLU A 80 29.29 -44.81 20.40
C GLU A 80 27.99 -44.81 19.57
N SER A 81 27.12 -43.86 19.83
CA SER A 81 25.96 -43.53 18.98
C SER A 81 26.29 -42.30 18.12
N ARG A 82 26.53 -42.53 16.86
CA ARG A 82 26.87 -41.47 15.90
C ARG A 82 25.64 -40.90 15.25
N ILE A 83 25.70 -39.60 14.91
CA ILE A 83 24.66 -38.92 14.19
C ILE A 83 24.46 -39.57 12.81
N GLY A 84 23.21 -39.82 12.42
CA GLY A 84 22.86 -40.43 11.13
C GLY A 84 23.04 -41.96 11.05
N GLU A 85 23.51 -42.62 12.13
CA GLU A 85 23.66 -44.06 12.18
C GLU A 85 22.72 -44.71 13.21
N ASN A 86 22.45 -45.98 13.05
CA ASN A 86 21.77 -46.75 14.09
C ASN A 86 22.76 -47.18 15.14
N PRO A 87 22.58 -46.78 16.41
CA PRO A 87 23.54 -47.13 17.47
C PRO A 87 23.46 -48.62 17.85
N PRO A 88 24.54 -49.19 18.41
CA PRO A 88 24.46 -50.48 19.05
C PRO A 88 23.54 -50.42 20.27
N SER A 89 22.98 -51.58 20.68
CA SER A 89 22.13 -51.65 21.88
C SER A 89 22.98 -51.63 23.17
N LEU A 90 22.49 -50.94 24.18
CA LEU A 90 23.05 -50.94 25.53
C LEU A 90 22.54 -52.20 26.29
N ARG A 91 23.24 -53.32 26.14
CA ARG A 91 22.75 -54.63 26.65
C ARG A 91 23.09 -54.89 28.10
N SER A 92 24.28 -54.53 28.51
CA SER A 92 24.79 -54.84 29.85
C SER A 92 24.39 -53.76 30.88
N PRO A 93 24.13 -54.14 32.15
CA PRO A 93 24.02 -53.14 33.20
C PRO A 93 25.39 -52.45 33.44
N PHE A 94 25.39 -51.31 34.07
CA PHE A 94 26.57 -50.47 34.33
C PHE A 94 27.43 -50.23 33.09
N SER A 95 26.79 -49.91 31.98
CA SER A 95 27.45 -49.56 30.71
C SER A 95 26.91 -48.28 30.14
N ALA A 96 27.72 -47.60 29.33
CA ALA A 96 27.39 -46.34 28.66
C ALA A 96 27.81 -46.40 27.20
N LEU A 97 27.12 -45.64 26.37
CA LEU A 97 27.48 -45.36 24.98
C LEU A 97 27.73 -43.86 24.83
N ARG A 98 28.88 -43.47 24.28
CA ARG A 98 29.11 -42.07 23.92
C ARG A 98 28.02 -41.62 22.92
N ILE A 99 27.48 -40.43 23.12
CA ILE A 99 26.42 -39.91 22.27
C ILE A 99 26.59 -38.43 22.01
N SER A 100 26.36 -38.00 20.78
CA SER A 100 26.35 -36.58 20.42
C SER A 100 24.94 -36.04 20.31
N THR A 101 24.80 -34.75 20.49
CA THR A 101 23.54 -34.03 20.30
C THR A 101 22.90 -34.37 18.94
N GLY A 102 21.62 -34.75 18.91
CA GLY A 102 20.91 -35.19 17.72
C GLY A 102 21.06 -36.66 17.35
N ALA A 103 22.01 -37.40 17.97
CA ALA A 103 22.14 -38.83 17.71
C ALA A 103 21.01 -39.63 18.34
N LYS A 104 20.67 -40.77 17.72
CA LYS A 104 19.60 -41.67 18.15
C LYS A 104 19.93 -42.31 19.48
N ILE A 105 18.98 -42.34 20.41
CA ILE A 105 19.13 -43.03 21.71
C ILE A 105 19.22 -44.53 21.45
N PRO A 106 20.25 -45.20 22.01
CA PRO A 106 20.42 -46.64 21.90
C PRO A 106 19.30 -47.41 22.59
N ILE A 107 18.91 -48.54 22.02
CA ILE A 107 17.98 -49.48 22.70
C ILE A 107 18.64 -49.91 24.02
N GLY A 108 17.90 -49.75 25.12
CA GLY A 108 18.37 -50.10 26.48
C GLY A 108 18.92 -48.92 27.25
N ALA A 109 19.11 -47.74 26.65
CA ALA A 109 19.31 -46.49 27.33
C ALA A 109 17.98 -45.72 27.44
N ASP A 110 17.79 -44.97 28.52
CA ASP A 110 16.60 -44.18 28.81
C ASP A 110 16.90 -42.75 29.30
N SER A 111 18.20 -42.38 29.33
CA SER A 111 18.67 -41.04 29.72
C SER A 111 20.05 -40.76 29.14
N VAL A 112 20.42 -39.46 29.16
CA VAL A 112 21.77 -39.00 28.74
C VAL A 112 22.38 -38.17 29.86
N VAL A 113 23.55 -38.58 30.30
CA VAL A 113 24.40 -37.76 31.18
C VAL A 113 25.23 -36.82 30.32
N MET A 114 25.19 -35.53 30.62
CA MET A 114 25.94 -34.51 29.91
C MET A 114 27.45 -34.73 30.10
N VAL A 115 28.24 -34.44 29.08
CA VAL A 115 29.71 -34.63 29.12
C VAL A 115 30.38 -33.88 30.28
N GLU A 116 29.83 -32.73 30.68
CA GLU A 116 30.31 -31.91 31.81
C GLU A 116 30.22 -32.61 33.17
N ASN A 117 29.30 -33.57 33.28
CA ASN A 117 29.10 -34.38 34.51
C ASN A 117 29.79 -35.73 34.42
N THR A 118 30.83 -35.87 33.60
CA THR A 118 31.50 -37.13 33.36
C THR A 118 33.02 -36.97 33.23
N ALA A 119 33.78 -38.06 33.45
CA ALA A 119 35.19 -38.17 33.10
C ALA A 119 35.49 -39.54 32.50
N LEU A 120 36.35 -39.57 31.48
CA LEU A 120 36.84 -40.81 30.88
C LEU A 120 38.14 -41.25 31.56
N GLU A 121 38.16 -42.48 32.01
CA GLU A 121 39.37 -43.09 32.66
C GLU A 121 39.44 -44.58 32.34
N ASP A 122 40.55 -45.04 31.82
CA ASP A 122 40.83 -46.43 31.51
C ASP A 122 39.71 -47.18 30.74
N GLY A 123 39.08 -46.50 29.75
CA GLY A 123 37.99 -47.09 28.95
C GLY A 123 36.63 -47.16 29.64
N ASN A 124 36.51 -46.55 30.82
CA ASN A 124 35.28 -46.39 31.58
C ASN A 124 34.88 -44.93 31.64
N VAL A 125 33.59 -44.68 31.96
CA VAL A 125 33.04 -43.35 32.20
C VAL A 125 32.70 -43.22 33.68
N LYS A 126 33.27 -42.24 34.35
CA LYS A 126 32.86 -41.83 35.68
C LYS A 126 31.68 -40.82 35.55
N ILE A 127 30.61 -41.11 36.25
CA ILE A 127 29.40 -40.30 36.31
C ILE A 127 29.38 -39.58 37.64
N PHE A 128 29.31 -38.24 37.62
CA PHE A 128 29.34 -37.41 38.84
C PHE A 128 27.96 -36.89 39.25
N ARG A 129 26.92 -37.14 38.42
CA ARG A 129 25.55 -36.70 38.68
C ARG A 129 24.57 -37.78 38.25
N GLU A 130 23.63 -38.09 39.15
CA GLU A 130 22.46 -38.92 38.86
C GLU A 130 21.56 -38.21 37.87
N VAL A 131 20.95 -38.97 36.93
CA VAL A 131 19.99 -38.48 35.95
C VAL A 131 18.66 -39.22 36.10
N GLU A 132 17.57 -38.50 35.80
CA GLU A 132 16.25 -39.09 35.79
C GLU A 132 15.95 -39.77 34.43
N GLN A 133 14.99 -40.71 34.44
CA GLN A 133 14.52 -41.32 33.20
C GLN A 133 13.94 -40.30 32.26
N GLY A 134 14.35 -40.27 31.01
CA GLY A 134 13.98 -39.32 29.99
C GLY A 134 14.81 -38.04 29.99
N GLU A 135 15.73 -37.85 30.93
CA GLU A 135 16.56 -36.63 31.02
C GLU A 135 17.46 -36.52 29.79
N ASN A 136 17.51 -35.31 29.20
CA ASN A 136 18.29 -34.96 28.00
C ASN A 136 17.89 -35.77 26.73
N ILE A 137 16.63 -36.25 26.64
CA ILE A 137 16.09 -36.94 25.48
C ILE A 137 14.97 -36.14 24.86
N ALA A 138 15.08 -35.82 23.57
CA ALA A 138 13.95 -35.40 22.75
C ALA A 138 13.21 -36.65 22.28
N HIS A 139 12.00 -36.85 22.80
CA HIS A 139 11.19 -38.01 22.48
C HIS A 139 10.62 -37.95 21.07
N ARG A 140 10.50 -39.10 20.43
CA ARG A 140 9.81 -39.25 19.14
C ARG A 140 8.42 -38.62 19.20
N GLY A 141 8.09 -37.74 18.23
CA GLY A 141 6.80 -37.05 18.16
C GLY A 141 6.59 -35.98 19.25
N GLY A 142 7.64 -35.61 19.99
CA GLY A 142 7.53 -34.62 21.07
C GLY A 142 7.27 -33.20 20.58
N ASP A 143 7.53 -32.90 19.30
CA ASP A 143 7.26 -31.63 18.64
C ASP A 143 6.01 -31.71 17.76
N LEU A 144 5.97 -32.71 16.86
CA LEU A 144 4.82 -32.98 15.99
C LEU A 144 4.57 -34.48 15.90
N ILE A 145 3.32 -34.91 15.96
CA ILE A 145 2.94 -36.31 15.76
C ILE A 145 2.49 -36.56 14.33
N ASN A 146 2.69 -37.78 13.85
CA ASN A 146 2.15 -38.21 12.56
C ASN A 146 0.62 -38.07 12.51
N GLY A 147 0.11 -37.44 11.45
CA GLY A 147 -1.33 -37.16 11.29
C GLY A 147 -1.80 -35.85 11.94
N GLU A 148 -0.92 -35.09 12.60
CA GLU A 148 -1.26 -33.78 13.14
C GLU A 148 -1.47 -32.75 12.03
N LEU A 149 -2.47 -31.86 12.18
CA LEU A 149 -2.76 -30.80 11.23
C LEU A 149 -1.67 -29.72 11.28
N ILE A 150 -0.96 -29.54 10.16
CA ILE A 150 0.07 -28.52 10.00
C ILE A 150 -0.50 -27.23 9.43
N LEU A 151 -1.22 -27.35 8.29
CA LEU A 151 -1.80 -26.21 7.59
C LEU A 151 -3.26 -26.48 7.27
N LYS A 152 -4.10 -25.53 7.61
CA LYS A 152 -5.53 -25.56 7.26
C LYS A 152 -5.73 -25.05 5.82
N ALA A 153 -6.70 -25.62 5.11
CA ALA A 153 -7.17 -25.09 3.83
C ALA A 153 -7.54 -23.60 3.94
N GLY A 154 -7.11 -22.77 3.00
CA GLY A 154 -7.26 -21.33 3.00
C GLY A 154 -6.09 -20.56 3.61
N THR A 155 -5.15 -21.22 4.29
CA THR A 155 -3.94 -20.56 4.84
C THR A 155 -3.05 -20.07 3.70
N VAL A 156 -2.58 -18.82 3.82
CA VAL A 156 -1.50 -18.29 2.96
C VAL A 156 -0.17 -18.83 3.49
N ILE A 157 0.60 -19.46 2.61
CA ILE A 157 1.90 -20.04 2.97
C ILE A 157 2.91 -18.91 3.21
N ASP A 158 3.54 -18.94 4.38
CA ASP A 158 4.60 -18.01 4.79
C ASP A 158 5.87 -18.77 5.15
N ILE A 159 6.96 -18.07 5.40
CA ILE A 159 8.31 -18.63 5.68
C ILE A 159 8.28 -19.71 6.77
N PRO A 160 7.62 -19.53 7.96
CA PRO A 160 7.53 -20.57 8.97
C PRO A 160 6.88 -21.86 8.47
N HIS A 161 5.87 -21.76 7.62
CA HIS A 161 5.17 -22.89 7.05
C HIS A 161 6.09 -23.73 6.15
N ILE A 162 6.91 -23.07 5.33
CA ILE A 162 7.90 -23.74 4.46
C ILE A 162 8.94 -24.47 5.32
N ALA A 163 9.40 -23.86 6.42
CA ALA A 163 10.36 -24.50 7.31
C ALA A 163 9.82 -25.79 7.93
N VAL A 164 8.57 -25.79 8.41
CA VAL A 164 7.92 -26.98 8.97
C VAL A 164 7.73 -28.06 7.91
N MET A 165 7.21 -27.71 6.72
CA MET A 165 7.01 -28.67 5.63
C MET A 165 8.33 -29.33 5.19
N ASN A 166 9.41 -28.54 5.10
CA ASN A 166 10.73 -29.08 4.77
C ASN A 166 11.29 -30.00 5.87
N ALA A 167 11.09 -29.66 7.15
CA ALA A 167 11.50 -30.51 8.27
C ALA A 167 10.78 -31.87 8.27
N LEU A 168 9.57 -31.92 7.73
CA LEU A 168 8.78 -33.15 7.55
C LEU A 168 9.00 -33.84 6.20
N GLY A 169 9.87 -33.31 5.34
CA GLY A 169 10.15 -33.88 4.01
C GLY A 169 8.98 -33.75 3.04
N ILE A 170 8.07 -32.81 3.24
CA ILE A 170 6.93 -32.55 2.34
C ILE A 170 7.47 -31.78 1.14
N GLN A 171 7.66 -32.47 0.02
CA GLN A 171 8.21 -31.91 -1.21
C GLN A 171 7.17 -31.16 -2.04
N TYR A 172 5.92 -31.62 -2.05
CA TYR A 172 4.82 -31.02 -2.82
C TYR A 172 3.64 -30.70 -1.92
N VAL A 173 3.06 -29.53 -2.12
CA VAL A 173 1.93 -29.03 -1.34
C VAL A 173 0.75 -28.72 -2.26
N PRO A 174 -0.51 -29.07 -1.86
CA PRO A 174 -1.70 -28.73 -2.61
C PRO A 174 -2.06 -27.26 -2.38
N VAL A 175 -2.14 -26.48 -3.45
CA VAL A 175 -2.50 -25.05 -3.40
C VAL A 175 -3.64 -24.77 -4.36
N LYS A 176 -4.38 -23.70 -4.10
CA LYS A 176 -5.35 -23.19 -5.07
C LYS A 176 -4.63 -22.69 -6.32
N GLU A 177 -5.21 -22.95 -7.49
CA GLU A 177 -4.77 -22.27 -8.72
C GLU A 177 -4.86 -20.75 -8.56
N MET A 178 -4.01 -20.02 -9.31
CA MET A 178 -4.04 -18.56 -9.30
C MET A 178 -5.30 -18.04 -9.99
N LEU A 179 -5.93 -17.03 -9.39
CA LEU A 179 -6.98 -16.26 -10.07
C LEU A 179 -6.32 -15.40 -11.16
N LYS A 180 -6.52 -15.77 -12.43
CA LYS A 180 -5.96 -15.07 -13.58
C LYS A 180 -6.83 -13.87 -13.96
N ILE A 181 -6.25 -12.67 -13.99
CA ILE A 181 -6.93 -11.42 -14.32
C ILE A 181 -6.17 -10.73 -15.45
N GLY A 182 -6.81 -10.54 -16.60
CA GLY A 182 -6.27 -9.74 -17.71
C GLY A 182 -6.68 -8.28 -17.57
N ILE A 183 -5.76 -7.34 -17.81
CA ILE A 183 -6.03 -5.91 -17.74
C ILE A 183 -5.66 -5.28 -19.07
N VAL A 184 -6.61 -4.59 -19.68
CA VAL A 184 -6.41 -3.88 -20.95
C VAL A 184 -6.96 -2.46 -20.84
N SER A 185 -6.25 -1.50 -21.41
CA SER A 185 -6.74 -0.12 -21.50
C SER A 185 -7.18 0.20 -22.92
N THR A 186 -8.27 0.94 -23.08
CA THR A 186 -8.76 1.40 -24.39
C THR A 186 -8.67 2.91 -24.48
N GLY A 187 -8.23 3.39 -25.63
CA GLY A 187 -8.10 4.82 -25.91
C GLY A 187 -7.05 5.06 -26.98
N SER A 188 -7.46 5.66 -28.10
CA SER A 188 -6.54 5.99 -29.18
C SER A 188 -5.50 7.04 -28.78
N GLU A 189 -5.66 7.73 -27.64
CA GLU A 189 -4.68 8.64 -27.06
C GLU A 189 -3.59 7.94 -26.24
N LEU A 190 -3.77 6.67 -25.90
CA LEU A 190 -2.90 5.96 -24.96
C LEU A 190 -1.64 5.40 -25.63
N ILE A 191 -0.54 5.44 -24.88
CA ILE A 191 0.70 4.71 -25.16
C ILE A 191 1.19 3.99 -23.90
N MET A 192 1.88 2.87 -24.09
CA MET A 192 2.43 2.10 -22.97
C MET A 192 3.60 2.85 -22.32
N PRO A 193 3.69 2.83 -20.97
CA PRO A 193 4.87 3.32 -20.27
C PRO A 193 6.15 2.64 -20.79
N GLY A 194 7.23 3.42 -20.93
CA GLY A 194 8.50 2.93 -21.47
C GLY A 194 8.64 3.10 -22.98
N THR A 195 7.57 3.43 -23.71
CA THR A 195 7.67 3.82 -25.12
C THR A 195 8.07 5.29 -25.26
N PRO A 196 8.74 5.71 -26.36
CA PRO A 196 9.02 7.12 -26.61
C PRO A 196 7.73 7.96 -26.64
N TYR A 197 7.75 9.09 -25.91
CA TYR A 197 6.61 10.01 -25.92
C TYR A 197 6.36 10.60 -27.31
N LYS A 198 5.10 10.68 -27.70
CA LYS A 198 4.66 11.28 -28.95
C LYS A 198 3.37 12.07 -28.72
N GLU A 199 3.42 13.39 -28.91
CA GLU A 199 2.23 14.25 -28.85
C GLU A 199 1.23 13.91 -29.98
N PRO A 200 -0.09 13.90 -29.75
CA PRO A 200 -0.81 14.24 -28.51
C PRO A 200 -1.15 13.02 -27.61
N LYS A 201 -0.31 12.01 -27.58
CA LYS A 201 -0.52 10.80 -26.78
C LYS A 201 -0.24 11.05 -25.29
N ILE A 202 -0.83 10.20 -24.44
CA ILE A 202 -0.57 10.17 -22.98
C ILE A 202 -0.19 8.74 -22.58
N PHE A 203 0.61 8.60 -21.51
CA PHE A 203 0.95 7.28 -21.00
C PHE A 203 -0.24 6.66 -20.25
N ASP A 204 -0.49 5.36 -20.52
CA ASP A 204 -1.43 4.59 -19.71
C ASP A 204 -0.92 4.44 -18.28
N SER A 205 -1.61 5.04 -17.34
CA SER A 205 -1.33 4.91 -15.92
C SER A 205 -2.24 3.88 -15.23
N ASN A 206 -3.39 3.57 -15.81
CA ASN A 206 -4.40 2.72 -15.18
C ASN A 206 -4.01 1.25 -15.22
N GLY A 207 -3.75 0.71 -16.39
CA GLY A 207 -3.46 -0.71 -16.58
C GLY A 207 -2.30 -1.20 -15.70
N PRO A 208 -1.10 -0.59 -15.77
CA PRO A 208 0.04 -0.97 -14.93
C PRO A 208 -0.22 -0.80 -13.43
N THR A 209 -0.97 0.24 -13.02
CA THR A 209 -1.28 0.44 -11.59
C THR A 209 -2.26 -0.62 -11.08
N ILE A 210 -3.29 -0.96 -11.85
CA ILE A 210 -4.25 -2.02 -11.51
C ILE A 210 -3.51 -3.37 -11.40
N GLN A 211 -2.63 -3.69 -12.34
CA GLN A 211 -1.79 -4.87 -12.30
C GLN A 211 -0.97 -4.95 -11.01
N ALA A 212 -0.28 -3.87 -10.66
CA ALA A 212 0.55 -3.80 -9.46
C ALA A 212 -0.28 -4.01 -8.18
N ILE A 213 -1.48 -3.41 -8.11
CA ILE A 213 -2.39 -3.59 -6.98
C ILE A 213 -2.83 -5.05 -6.86
N LEU A 214 -3.32 -5.65 -7.94
CA LEU A 214 -3.83 -7.03 -7.92
C LEU A 214 -2.73 -8.04 -7.59
N ASN A 215 -1.54 -7.90 -8.16
CA ASN A 215 -0.38 -8.77 -7.87
C ASN A 215 0.22 -8.58 -6.47
N SER A 216 -0.21 -7.57 -5.71
CA SER A 216 0.18 -7.43 -4.30
C SER A 216 -0.59 -8.38 -3.37
N TYR A 217 -1.62 -9.07 -3.87
CA TYR A 217 -2.43 -10.00 -3.11
C TYR A 217 -2.13 -11.45 -3.46
N SER A 218 -2.01 -12.29 -2.44
CA SER A 218 -1.80 -13.73 -2.58
C SER A 218 -2.91 -14.40 -3.37
N GLY A 219 -2.55 -15.35 -4.23
CA GLY A 219 -3.51 -16.13 -5.02
C GLY A 219 -4.02 -15.44 -6.29
N ILE A 220 -3.55 -14.23 -6.62
CA ILE A 220 -3.88 -13.50 -7.85
C ILE A 220 -2.69 -13.44 -8.79
N SER A 221 -2.94 -13.67 -10.09
CA SER A 221 -1.99 -13.44 -11.19
C SER A 221 -2.65 -12.47 -12.17
N ALA A 222 -2.18 -11.23 -12.20
CA ALA A 222 -2.72 -10.17 -13.04
C ALA A 222 -1.72 -9.77 -14.13
N ASP A 223 -2.16 -9.77 -15.39
CA ASP A 223 -1.36 -9.44 -16.55
C ASP A 223 -1.87 -8.17 -17.23
N TYR A 224 -0.97 -7.19 -17.43
CA TYR A 224 -1.28 -6.02 -18.24
C TYR A 224 -1.08 -6.35 -19.72
N LEU A 225 -2.18 -6.37 -20.47
CA LEU A 225 -2.26 -6.81 -21.86
C LEU A 225 -2.01 -5.67 -22.87
N GLY A 226 -1.72 -4.46 -22.36
CA GLY A 226 -1.42 -3.30 -23.16
C GLY A 226 -2.63 -2.38 -23.42
N THR A 227 -2.49 -1.55 -24.46
CA THR A 227 -3.51 -0.60 -24.91
C THR A 227 -4.12 -1.04 -26.23
N LEU A 228 -5.42 -0.80 -26.41
CA LEU A 228 -6.14 -0.99 -27.67
C LEU A 228 -6.65 0.34 -28.16
N ASP A 229 -6.52 0.58 -29.46
CA ASP A 229 -7.18 1.71 -30.12
C ASP A 229 -8.70 1.57 -30.07
N ASP A 230 -9.44 2.69 -30.17
CA ASP A 230 -10.91 2.74 -30.14
C ASP A 230 -11.51 2.19 -31.45
N ASP A 231 -11.23 0.93 -31.74
CA ASP A 231 -11.81 0.16 -32.85
C ASP A 231 -12.65 -0.98 -32.28
N ARG A 232 -13.94 -0.98 -32.61
CA ARG A 232 -14.90 -1.96 -32.09
C ARG A 232 -14.52 -3.40 -32.44
N ALA A 233 -14.13 -3.67 -33.68
CA ALA A 233 -13.83 -5.02 -34.15
C ALA A 233 -12.56 -5.56 -33.47
N LEU A 234 -11.56 -4.68 -33.31
CA LEU A 234 -10.33 -4.99 -32.59
C LEU A 234 -10.62 -5.31 -31.12
N ILE A 235 -11.39 -4.44 -30.44
CA ILE A 235 -11.75 -4.63 -29.03
C ILE A 235 -12.57 -5.90 -28.83
N ASP A 236 -13.61 -6.15 -29.65
CA ASP A 236 -14.43 -7.37 -29.53
C ASP A 236 -13.60 -8.64 -29.74
N GLY A 237 -12.78 -8.69 -30.77
CA GLY A 237 -11.93 -9.85 -31.05
C GLY A 237 -10.97 -10.13 -29.90
N LYS A 238 -10.27 -9.08 -29.41
CA LYS A 238 -9.33 -9.22 -28.29
C LYS A 238 -10.00 -9.60 -26.98
N LEU A 239 -11.15 -9.02 -26.64
CA LEU A 239 -11.89 -9.38 -25.43
C LEU A 239 -12.31 -10.85 -25.42
N ARG A 240 -12.78 -11.37 -26.57
CA ARG A 240 -13.14 -12.80 -26.69
C ARG A 240 -11.93 -13.72 -26.53
N ASP A 241 -10.76 -13.31 -27.04
CA ASP A 241 -9.52 -14.06 -26.86
C ASP A 241 -9.10 -14.05 -25.38
N TYR A 242 -9.11 -12.90 -24.74
CA TYR A 242 -8.72 -12.76 -23.33
C TYR A 242 -9.68 -13.54 -22.40
N LEU A 243 -10.99 -13.59 -22.69
CA LEU A 243 -11.97 -14.36 -21.92
C LEU A 243 -11.75 -15.89 -22.00
N ARG A 244 -10.92 -16.40 -22.91
CA ARG A 244 -10.52 -17.81 -22.94
C ARG A 244 -9.36 -18.14 -21.99
N GLU A 245 -8.55 -17.12 -21.64
CA GLU A 245 -7.33 -17.29 -20.85
C GLU A 245 -7.47 -16.80 -19.41
N TYR A 246 -8.29 -15.76 -19.19
CA TYR A 246 -8.45 -15.08 -17.93
C TYR A 246 -9.84 -15.30 -17.34
N HIS A 247 -9.89 -15.52 -16.03
CA HIS A 247 -11.15 -15.62 -15.31
C HIS A 247 -11.90 -14.27 -15.26
N ILE A 248 -11.17 -13.17 -15.15
CA ILE A 248 -11.68 -11.80 -15.14
C ILE A 248 -10.87 -10.99 -16.15
N VAL A 249 -11.56 -10.19 -16.96
CA VAL A 249 -10.94 -9.18 -17.81
C VAL A 249 -11.36 -7.79 -17.33
N ILE A 250 -10.39 -6.97 -16.98
CA ILE A 250 -10.61 -5.57 -16.59
C ILE A 250 -10.28 -4.69 -17.77
N VAL A 251 -11.25 -3.88 -18.20
CA VAL A 251 -11.08 -2.89 -19.27
C VAL A 251 -11.12 -1.50 -18.66
N SER A 252 -10.04 -0.73 -18.82
CA SER A 252 -9.97 0.66 -18.37
C SER A 252 -10.13 1.59 -19.55
N GLY A 253 -11.11 2.49 -19.51
CA GLY A 253 -11.50 3.35 -20.63
C GLY A 253 -12.70 2.79 -21.41
N GLY A 254 -13.18 3.53 -22.40
CA GLY A 254 -14.29 3.13 -23.26
C GLY A 254 -15.62 2.83 -22.54
N SER A 255 -15.78 3.30 -21.30
CA SER A 255 -16.98 3.04 -20.47
C SER A 255 -17.89 4.26 -20.31
N SER A 256 -17.64 5.34 -21.04
CA SER A 256 -18.44 6.57 -21.02
C SER A 256 -19.64 6.44 -21.97
N ALA A 257 -20.79 7.02 -21.64
CA ALA A 257 -22.02 7.02 -22.45
C ALA A 257 -21.90 7.81 -23.80
N GLY A 258 -20.68 7.90 -24.35
CA GLY A 258 -20.39 8.54 -25.64
C GLY A 258 -20.66 7.64 -26.84
N GLU A 259 -20.58 8.22 -28.02
CA GLU A 259 -20.82 7.57 -29.30
C GLU A 259 -19.82 6.40 -29.57
N TYR A 260 -18.67 6.43 -28.91
CA TYR A 260 -17.55 5.47 -29.00
C TYR A 260 -17.46 4.50 -27.81
N ASP A 261 -18.55 4.29 -27.05
CA ASP A 261 -18.56 3.31 -25.95
C ASP A 261 -18.73 1.89 -26.49
N TYR A 262 -17.68 1.39 -27.12
CA TYR A 262 -17.67 0.04 -27.69
C TYR A 262 -17.69 -1.05 -26.62
N VAL A 263 -17.01 -0.83 -25.49
CA VAL A 263 -16.90 -1.82 -24.40
C VAL A 263 -18.29 -2.16 -23.84
N TYR A 264 -19.12 -1.14 -23.57
CA TYR A 264 -20.51 -1.35 -23.11
C TYR A 264 -21.33 -2.18 -24.11
N ARG A 265 -21.24 -1.86 -25.40
CA ARG A 265 -22.00 -2.57 -26.45
C ARG A 265 -21.55 -4.01 -26.59
N ILE A 266 -20.24 -4.25 -26.60
CA ILE A 266 -19.65 -5.60 -26.69
C ILE A 266 -20.10 -6.43 -25.50
N ILE A 267 -19.99 -5.94 -24.27
CA ILE A 267 -20.44 -6.67 -23.08
C ILE A 267 -21.94 -6.98 -23.18
N SER A 268 -22.77 -6.08 -23.70
CA SER A 268 -24.21 -6.30 -23.84
C SER A 268 -24.57 -7.38 -24.88
N GLU A 269 -23.69 -7.68 -25.82
CA GLU A 269 -23.85 -8.72 -26.85
C GLU A 269 -23.34 -10.11 -26.40
N LEU A 270 -22.68 -10.20 -25.24
CA LEU A 270 -22.24 -11.49 -24.66
C LEU A 270 -23.43 -12.22 -23.99
N ASN A 271 -23.22 -13.47 -23.64
CA ASN A 271 -24.22 -14.29 -22.94
C ASN A 271 -23.67 -14.77 -21.58
N PRO A 272 -24.30 -14.44 -20.44
CA PRO A 272 -25.53 -13.66 -20.26
C PRO A 272 -25.40 -12.16 -20.51
N GLY A 273 -24.16 -11.62 -20.63
CA GLY A 273 -23.90 -10.24 -21.02
C GLY A 273 -23.86 -9.26 -19.85
N MET A 274 -24.40 -8.07 -20.06
CA MET A 274 -24.32 -6.95 -19.11
C MET A 274 -25.14 -7.22 -17.85
N LEU A 275 -24.49 -7.21 -16.69
CA LEU A 275 -25.12 -7.33 -15.37
C LEU A 275 -25.55 -5.95 -14.83
N PHE A 276 -24.73 -4.93 -15.00
CA PHE A 276 -25.12 -3.53 -14.82
C PHE A 276 -24.18 -2.58 -15.58
N HIS A 277 -24.71 -1.39 -15.89
CA HIS A 277 -23.96 -0.27 -16.44
C HIS A 277 -24.37 1.03 -15.77
N GLY A 278 -23.39 1.77 -15.25
CA GLY A 278 -23.59 2.98 -14.48
C GLY A 278 -23.88 2.72 -13.01
N VAL A 279 -23.13 3.40 -12.14
CA VAL A 279 -23.34 3.38 -10.69
C VAL A 279 -23.46 4.82 -10.19
N MET A 280 -24.40 5.08 -9.29
CA MET A 280 -24.64 6.41 -8.72
C MET A 280 -23.57 6.79 -7.71
N ILE A 281 -22.33 6.96 -8.20
CA ILE A 281 -21.13 7.33 -7.43
C ILE A 281 -20.44 8.56 -8.02
N LYS A 282 -19.57 9.17 -7.21
CA LYS A 282 -18.71 10.27 -7.65
C LYS A 282 -17.35 10.16 -6.93
N PRO A 283 -16.23 9.99 -7.68
CA PRO A 283 -16.13 9.77 -9.12
C PRO A 283 -16.48 8.33 -9.51
N GLY A 284 -16.62 8.03 -10.82
CA GLY A 284 -16.68 6.68 -11.35
C GLY A 284 -18.04 6.21 -11.84
N MET A 285 -18.99 7.11 -12.10
CA MET A 285 -20.33 6.75 -12.57
C MET A 285 -20.35 5.76 -13.77
N PRO A 286 -19.54 5.91 -14.84
CA PRO A 286 -19.56 4.99 -15.98
C PRO A 286 -18.79 3.70 -15.68
N THR A 287 -19.32 2.88 -14.79
CA THR A 287 -18.78 1.57 -14.41
C THR A 287 -19.66 0.49 -15.02
N ALA A 288 -19.05 -0.53 -15.63
CA ALA A 288 -19.76 -1.67 -16.21
C ALA A 288 -19.33 -2.99 -15.54
N PHE A 289 -20.25 -3.92 -15.41
CA PHE A 289 -19.98 -5.27 -14.97
C PHE A 289 -20.77 -6.23 -15.85
N GLY A 290 -20.10 -7.21 -16.42
CA GLY A 290 -20.68 -8.20 -17.32
C GLY A 290 -20.13 -9.58 -17.09
N GLN A 291 -20.80 -10.56 -17.70
CA GLN A 291 -20.45 -11.97 -17.63
C GLN A 291 -20.51 -12.60 -19.02
N HIS A 292 -19.59 -13.52 -19.29
CA HIS A 292 -19.60 -14.41 -20.43
C HIS A 292 -19.27 -15.83 -19.97
N ASP A 293 -20.27 -16.70 -20.01
CA ASP A 293 -20.20 -18.05 -19.43
C ASP A 293 -19.75 -18.00 -17.97
N CYS A 294 -18.58 -18.55 -17.65
CA CYS A 294 -17.98 -18.52 -16.30
C CYS A 294 -16.95 -17.41 -16.11
N HIS A 295 -16.76 -16.53 -17.08
CA HIS A 295 -15.81 -15.44 -17.08
C HIS A 295 -16.48 -14.08 -16.86
N PHE A 296 -15.75 -13.11 -16.32
CA PHE A 296 -16.31 -11.80 -15.99
C PHE A 296 -15.54 -10.67 -16.65
N ILE A 297 -16.26 -9.59 -16.96
CA ILE A 297 -15.70 -8.37 -17.51
C ILE A 297 -16.05 -7.21 -16.59
N ILE A 298 -15.03 -6.43 -16.22
CA ILE A 298 -15.16 -5.22 -15.41
C ILE A 298 -14.74 -4.03 -16.27
N GLY A 299 -15.69 -3.15 -16.59
CA GLY A 299 -15.42 -1.89 -17.26
C GLY A 299 -15.20 -0.77 -16.25
N LEU A 300 -13.99 -0.22 -16.20
CA LEU A 300 -13.60 0.87 -15.32
C LEU A 300 -13.53 2.21 -16.08
N PRO A 301 -13.82 3.33 -15.41
CA PRO A 301 -13.67 4.65 -16.00
C PRO A 301 -12.22 4.92 -16.47
N GLY A 302 -12.06 5.72 -17.55
CA GLY A 302 -10.73 6.07 -18.08
C GLY A 302 -9.90 6.98 -17.15
N PHE A 303 -10.52 7.84 -16.33
CA PHE A 303 -9.79 8.71 -15.42
C PHE A 303 -9.16 7.92 -14.24
N PRO A 304 -7.85 8.12 -13.96
CA PRO A 304 -7.09 7.28 -13.01
C PRO A 304 -7.71 7.19 -11.62
N VAL A 305 -8.07 8.34 -11.02
CA VAL A 305 -8.69 8.33 -9.68
C VAL A 305 -10.02 7.61 -9.69
N SER A 306 -10.81 7.77 -10.75
CA SER A 306 -12.11 7.10 -10.89
C SER A 306 -11.95 5.58 -11.02
N ALA A 307 -11.02 5.13 -11.86
CA ALA A 307 -10.76 3.71 -12.08
C ALA A 307 -10.37 3.00 -10.77
N LEU A 308 -9.42 3.58 -10.04
CA LEU A 308 -8.96 2.99 -8.79
C LEU A 308 -10.01 3.04 -7.67
N MET A 309 -10.75 4.15 -7.53
CA MET A 309 -11.82 4.24 -6.53
C MET A 309 -12.89 3.18 -6.77
N VAL A 310 -13.28 2.97 -8.03
CA VAL A 310 -14.27 1.95 -8.40
C VAL A 310 -13.74 0.54 -8.14
N LEU A 311 -12.52 0.23 -8.59
CA LEU A 311 -11.90 -1.08 -8.35
C LEU A 311 -11.88 -1.41 -6.87
N LEU A 312 -11.34 -0.51 -6.06
CA LEU A 312 -11.12 -0.73 -4.63
C LEU A 312 -12.43 -0.78 -3.82
N SER A 313 -13.43 0.04 -4.18
CA SER A 313 -14.66 0.15 -3.39
C SER A 313 -15.75 -0.86 -3.78
N ILE A 314 -15.79 -1.32 -5.05
CA ILE A 314 -16.86 -2.21 -5.54
C ILE A 314 -16.33 -3.63 -5.78
N PHE A 315 -15.18 -3.78 -6.44
CA PHE A 315 -14.74 -5.08 -6.97
C PHE A 315 -13.69 -5.78 -6.09
N MET A 316 -12.87 -5.04 -5.36
CA MET A 316 -11.72 -5.63 -4.68
C MET A 316 -12.10 -6.67 -3.63
N SER A 317 -13.06 -6.37 -2.75
CA SER A 317 -13.51 -7.31 -1.71
C SER A 317 -14.11 -8.60 -2.31
N PRO A 318 -15.00 -8.57 -3.32
CA PRO A 318 -15.47 -9.77 -4.01
C PRO A 318 -14.34 -10.56 -4.71
N ILE A 319 -13.39 -9.89 -5.36
CA ILE A 319 -12.24 -10.55 -5.99
C ILE A 319 -11.40 -11.30 -4.94
N LEU A 320 -11.10 -10.65 -3.83
CA LEU A 320 -10.32 -11.26 -2.75
C LEU A 320 -11.03 -12.44 -2.10
N SER A 321 -12.36 -12.42 -2.01
CA SER A 321 -13.14 -13.53 -1.45
C SER A 321 -13.04 -14.83 -2.28
N ILE A 322 -12.66 -14.77 -3.56
CA ILE A 322 -12.42 -15.94 -4.41
C ILE A 322 -11.16 -16.68 -3.94
N VAL A 323 -10.12 -15.95 -3.61
CA VAL A 323 -8.81 -16.52 -3.27
C VAL A 323 -8.66 -16.77 -1.77
N SER A 324 -9.18 -15.92 -0.90
CA SER A 324 -9.07 -16.03 0.57
C SER A 324 -10.42 -15.94 1.24
N SER A 325 -10.60 -16.72 2.31
CA SER A 325 -11.76 -16.60 3.21
C SER A 325 -11.64 -15.43 4.17
N ASP A 326 -10.43 -14.96 4.39
CA ASP A 326 -10.16 -13.82 5.28
C ASP A 326 -10.27 -12.55 4.46
N GLY A 327 -11.42 -11.88 4.56
CA GLY A 327 -11.62 -10.56 3.95
C GLY A 327 -10.53 -9.62 4.42
N VAL A 328 -9.91 -8.89 3.47
CA VAL A 328 -8.93 -7.86 3.82
C VAL A 328 -9.70 -6.69 4.44
N ASP A 329 -9.80 -6.69 5.75
CA ASP A 329 -10.41 -5.60 6.49
C ASP A 329 -9.34 -4.52 6.72
N HIS A 330 -9.22 -3.60 5.76
CA HIS A 330 -8.38 -2.40 5.91
C HIS A 330 -9.14 -1.22 6.51
N ASN A 331 -10.28 -1.50 7.13
CA ASN A 331 -11.13 -0.47 7.71
C ASN A 331 -10.60 -0.04 9.08
N GLN A 332 -10.57 1.26 9.30
CA GLN A 332 -10.36 1.82 10.63
C GLN A 332 -11.30 3.00 10.83
N MET A 333 -11.73 3.22 12.06
CA MET A 333 -12.42 4.45 12.42
C MET A 333 -11.45 5.62 12.49
N GLY A 334 -11.90 6.81 12.08
CA GLY A 334 -11.18 8.06 12.23
C GLY A 334 -12.12 9.24 12.24
N LYS A 335 -11.56 10.45 12.27
CA LYS A 335 -12.30 11.70 12.35
C LYS A 335 -12.05 12.57 11.12
N ILE A 336 -13.07 13.30 10.67
CA ILE A 336 -12.90 14.33 9.64
C ILE A 336 -11.99 15.43 10.18
N GLY A 337 -10.93 15.75 9.45
CA GLY A 337 -9.94 16.78 9.83
C GLY A 337 -10.31 18.20 9.40
N ILE A 338 -11.22 18.32 8.43
CA ILE A 338 -11.76 19.59 7.92
C ILE A 338 -13.13 19.33 7.30
N SER A 339 -14.10 20.24 7.50
CA SER A 339 -15.46 20.10 6.95
C SER A 339 -15.47 19.93 5.42
N ILE A 340 -16.27 18.99 4.93
CA ILE A 340 -16.32 18.57 3.53
C ILE A 340 -17.74 18.72 2.98
N ARG A 341 -17.92 19.43 1.88
CA ARG A 341 -19.17 19.44 1.12
C ARG A 341 -19.14 18.40 0.01
N VAL A 342 -20.25 17.68 -0.16
CA VAL A 342 -20.40 16.57 -1.10
C VAL A 342 -21.65 16.66 -1.97
N ASP A 343 -21.69 15.88 -3.05
CA ASP A 343 -22.88 15.77 -3.89
C ASP A 343 -23.93 14.88 -3.19
N SER A 344 -25.05 15.47 -2.77
CA SER A 344 -26.12 14.78 -2.03
C SER A 344 -26.90 13.73 -2.83
N ARG A 345 -26.73 13.69 -4.15
CA ARG A 345 -27.47 12.78 -5.05
C ARG A 345 -26.76 11.46 -5.30
N LYS A 346 -25.45 11.38 -5.00
CA LYS A 346 -24.59 10.23 -5.30
C LYS A 346 -23.85 9.78 -4.06
N THR A 347 -23.41 8.53 -4.04
CA THR A 347 -22.38 8.10 -3.09
C THR A 347 -21.05 8.72 -3.50
N ASN A 348 -20.39 9.41 -2.56
CA ASN A 348 -19.11 10.08 -2.82
C ASN A 348 -17.97 9.19 -2.32
N LEU A 349 -17.05 8.87 -3.22
CA LEU A 349 -15.80 8.16 -2.93
C LEU A 349 -14.70 9.21 -2.86
N ILE A 350 -14.29 9.58 -1.66
CA ILE A 350 -13.36 10.70 -1.46
C ILE A 350 -11.98 10.17 -1.09
N PRO A 351 -10.98 10.36 -1.97
CA PRO A 351 -9.59 10.09 -1.62
C PRO A 351 -9.14 10.98 -0.47
N VAL A 352 -8.46 10.39 0.52
CA VAL A 352 -8.03 11.10 1.73
C VAL A 352 -6.58 10.85 2.07
N LYS A 353 -5.98 11.86 2.68
CA LYS A 353 -4.76 11.79 3.46
C LYS A 353 -5.11 11.42 4.90
N ILE A 354 -4.36 10.51 5.51
CA ILE A 354 -4.59 10.05 6.88
C ILE A 354 -3.45 10.54 7.76
N LEU A 355 -3.77 11.28 8.81
CA LEU A 355 -2.82 11.74 9.82
C LEU A 355 -3.19 11.16 11.18
N GLY A 356 -2.20 10.69 11.93
CA GLY A 356 -2.41 10.01 13.22
C GLY A 356 -2.69 8.51 13.07
N ILE A 357 -2.93 7.84 14.19
CA ILE A 357 -3.05 6.37 14.29
C ILE A 357 -4.33 6.01 15.08
N GLY A 358 -4.93 4.88 14.71
CA GLY A 358 -6.11 4.35 15.41
C GLY A 358 -7.33 5.27 15.34
N SER A 359 -8.13 5.33 16.38
CA SER A 359 -9.36 6.13 16.48
C SER A 359 -9.13 7.65 16.47
N GLU A 360 -7.90 8.09 16.75
CA GLU A 360 -7.51 9.51 16.68
C GLU A 360 -7.00 9.92 15.30
N ALA A 361 -6.96 8.99 14.34
CA ALA A 361 -6.62 9.31 12.96
C ALA A 361 -7.59 10.36 12.39
N ARG A 362 -7.04 11.37 11.72
CA ARG A 362 -7.82 12.40 11.02
C ARG A 362 -7.63 12.29 9.54
N VAL A 363 -8.71 12.48 8.78
CA VAL A 363 -8.71 12.41 7.33
C VAL A 363 -8.89 13.79 6.72
N TYR A 364 -8.08 14.07 5.72
CA TYR A 364 -8.10 15.30 4.94
C TYR A 364 -8.39 14.96 3.49
N PRO A 365 -9.43 15.54 2.86
CA PRO A 365 -9.78 15.24 1.49
C PRO A 365 -8.67 15.70 0.54
N VAL A 366 -8.27 14.83 -0.39
CA VAL A 366 -7.31 15.19 -1.43
C VAL A 366 -8.07 15.88 -2.57
N LYS A 367 -7.94 17.21 -2.63
CA LYS A 367 -8.61 18.06 -3.64
C LYS A 367 -7.99 17.86 -5.03
N GLY A 368 -8.79 18.02 -6.09
CA GLY A 368 -8.35 17.97 -7.50
C GLY A 368 -9.31 17.24 -8.42
N LEU A 369 -9.05 17.28 -9.73
CA LEU A 369 -9.85 16.62 -10.75
C LEU A 369 -9.60 15.10 -10.77
N SER A 370 -10.56 14.32 -11.23
CA SER A 370 -10.46 12.85 -11.33
C SER A 370 -9.34 12.34 -12.26
N GLY A 371 -8.91 13.18 -13.20
CA GLY A 371 -7.77 12.91 -14.10
C GLY A 371 -6.40 13.30 -13.53
N SER A 372 -6.34 13.92 -12.33
CA SER A 372 -5.07 14.40 -11.75
C SER A 372 -4.31 13.26 -11.06
N VAL A 373 -3.32 12.69 -11.74
CA VAL A 373 -2.49 11.56 -11.25
C VAL A 373 -1.70 11.94 -10.00
N SER A 374 -1.26 13.21 -9.88
CA SER A 374 -0.51 13.69 -8.71
C SER A 374 -1.25 13.54 -7.38
N ARG A 375 -2.57 13.38 -7.41
CA ARG A 375 -3.38 13.11 -6.21
C ARG A 375 -2.96 11.81 -5.50
N PHE A 376 -2.49 10.82 -6.23
CA PHE A 376 -2.06 9.55 -5.62
C PHE A 376 -0.83 9.70 -4.71
N LEU A 377 0.01 10.72 -4.94
CA LEU A 377 1.12 11.03 -4.03
C LEU A 377 0.62 11.46 -2.64
N ASP A 378 -0.60 11.97 -2.58
CA ASP A 378 -1.20 12.55 -1.38
C ASP A 378 -2.29 11.66 -0.77
N THR A 379 -2.58 10.50 -1.36
CA THR A 379 -3.70 9.65 -0.95
C THR A 379 -3.21 8.41 -0.22
N ASP A 380 -3.66 8.24 1.03
CA ASP A 380 -3.38 7.04 1.85
C ASP A 380 -4.56 6.04 1.85
N GLY A 381 -5.75 6.51 1.44
CA GLY A 381 -6.98 5.73 1.42
C GLY A 381 -8.16 6.57 0.95
N TYR A 382 -9.36 6.12 1.26
CA TYR A 382 -10.59 6.83 0.90
C TYR A 382 -11.67 6.66 1.97
N ILE A 383 -12.69 7.53 1.90
CA ILE A 383 -13.92 7.44 2.69
C ILE A 383 -15.11 7.34 1.73
N ILE A 384 -16.18 6.67 2.19
CA ILE A 384 -17.42 6.50 1.46
C ILE A 384 -18.52 7.31 2.15
N ILE A 385 -19.06 8.29 1.46
CA ILE A 385 -20.15 9.14 1.98
C ILE A 385 -21.43 8.82 1.21
N PRO A 386 -22.45 8.28 1.89
CA PRO A 386 -23.71 7.90 1.25
C PRO A 386 -24.48 9.14 0.73
N PRO A 387 -25.43 8.95 -0.23
CA PRO A 387 -26.28 10.03 -0.71
C PRO A 387 -27.13 10.61 0.42
N ARG A 388 -27.63 11.83 0.23
CA ARG A 388 -28.39 12.68 1.17
C ARG A 388 -27.53 13.43 2.19
N ASN A 389 -26.31 13.07 2.44
CA ASN A 389 -25.39 13.94 3.17
C ASN A 389 -24.94 15.08 2.26
N THR A 390 -24.95 16.30 2.74
CA THR A 390 -24.50 17.48 2.01
C THR A 390 -23.16 18.00 2.52
N GLU A 391 -22.89 17.73 3.78
CA GLU A 391 -21.69 18.20 4.48
C GLU A 391 -21.34 17.26 5.62
N LEU A 392 -20.05 17.00 5.81
CA LEU A 392 -19.49 16.38 7.00
C LEU A 392 -18.73 17.44 7.78
N GLN A 393 -18.95 17.48 9.09
CA GLN A 393 -18.31 18.46 9.96
C GLN A 393 -16.93 17.96 10.44
N GLU A 394 -16.02 18.90 10.73
CA GLU A 394 -14.76 18.58 11.40
C GLU A 394 -15.02 17.84 12.71
N GLY A 395 -14.25 16.77 12.96
CA GLY A 395 -14.38 15.92 14.15
C GLY A 395 -15.41 14.80 14.03
N GLU A 396 -16.26 14.79 13.00
CA GLU A 396 -17.21 13.70 12.74
C GLU A 396 -16.51 12.38 12.44
N SER A 397 -17.02 11.28 12.99
CA SER A 397 -16.44 9.94 12.82
C SER A 397 -16.80 9.35 11.47
N VAL A 398 -15.82 8.72 10.82
CA VAL A 398 -15.97 8.06 9.50
C VAL A 398 -15.19 6.77 9.43
N ASP A 399 -15.67 5.85 8.59
CA ASP A 399 -14.92 4.66 8.19
C ASP A 399 -13.87 5.03 7.14
N ILE A 400 -12.63 4.63 7.38
CA ILE A 400 -11.49 4.87 6.51
C ILE A 400 -11.07 3.55 5.87
N PHE A 401 -11.00 3.51 4.55
CA PHE A 401 -10.53 2.39 3.75
C PHE A 401 -9.10 2.70 3.29
N ARG A 402 -8.09 2.01 3.84
CA ARG A 402 -6.68 2.22 3.48
C ARG A 402 -6.30 1.49 2.20
N PHE A 403 -5.43 2.08 1.39
CA PHE A 403 -4.85 1.40 0.22
C PHE A 403 -3.85 0.31 0.61
N THR A 404 -3.12 0.51 1.70
CA THR A 404 -2.15 -0.46 2.23
C THR A 404 -2.21 -0.50 3.74
N GLY A 405 -1.87 -1.63 4.35
CA GLY A 405 -1.78 -1.77 5.81
C GLY A 405 -0.58 -1.06 6.45
N ARG A 406 0.22 -0.29 5.67
CA ARG A 406 1.39 0.41 6.22
C ARG A 406 0.94 1.61 7.06
N THR A 407 1.26 1.58 8.35
CA THR A 407 1.18 2.75 9.24
C THR A 407 2.39 3.66 9.01
N SER A 408 2.22 4.98 9.17
CA SER A 408 3.33 5.93 9.07
C SER A 408 4.44 5.58 10.08
N SER A 409 5.70 5.70 9.66
CA SER A 409 6.88 5.55 10.52
C SER A 409 6.88 6.55 11.69
N ALA A 410 7.55 6.20 12.78
CA ALA A 410 7.81 7.11 13.89
C ALA A 410 8.65 8.32 13.42
N GLY A 411 8.39 9.50 13.98
CA GLY A 411 9.09 10.75 13.67
C GLY A 411 8.13 11.93 13.58
N LYS A 412 8.68 13.16 13.67
CA LYS A 412 7.89 14.38 13.51
C LYS A 412 7.22 14.42 12.14
N VAL A 413 5.95 14.78 12.09
CA VAL A 413 5.19 14.92 10.84
C VAL A 413 5.17 16.39 10.44
N ILE A 414 5.73 16.70 9.26
CA ILE A 414 5.71 18.07 8.70
C ILE A 414 4.88 18.07 7.42
N SER A 415 4.06 19.10 7.25
CA SER A 415 3.15 19.24 6.11
C SER A 415 3.31 20.59 5.41
N GLY A 416 2.54 20.81 4.35
CA GLY A 416 2.56 22.04 3.54
C GLY A 416 3.54 21.98 2.37
N ILE A 417 4.18 23.11 2.04
CA ILE A 417 5.08 23.20 0.87
C ILE A 417 6.53 23.04 1.32
N ILE A 418 7.06 21.82 1.20
CA ILE A 418 8.49 21.55 1.45
C ILE A 418 9.23 21.55 0.11
N ASP A 419 9.94 22.63 -0.15
CA ASP A 419 10.89 22.75 -1.26
C ASP A 419 12.35 22.52 -0.79
N ARG A 420 13.30 22.84 -1.67
CA ARG A 420 14.72 22.67 -1.36
C ARG A 420 15.14 23.52 -0.17
N ASP A 421 14.68 24.79 -0.08
CA ASP A 421 15.06 25.71 0.99
C ASP A 421 14.64 25.17 2.37
N VAL A 422 13.39 24.69 2.49
CA VAL A 422 12.87 24.08 3.72
C VAL A 422 13.60 22.78 4.04
N SER A 423 13.83 21.94 3.03
CA SER A 423 14.55 20.67 3.20
C SER A 423 15.98 20.89 3.69
N ASP A 424 16.70 21.84 3.12
CA ASP A 424 18.08 22.17 3.51
C ASP A 424 18.12 22.78 4.91
N TRP A 425 17.14 23.63 5.27
CA TRP A 425 17.01 24.18 6.60
C TRP A 425 16.80 23.10 7.67
N LEU A 426 15.93 22.10 7.40
CA LEU A 426 15.67 20.96 8.29
C LEU A 426 16.92 20.09 8.42
N ARG A 427 17.58 19.77 7.32
CA ARG A 427 18.82 18.98 7.28
C ARG A 427 19.94 19.63 8.08
N ALA A 428 20.15 20.94 7.92
CA ALA A 428 21.18 21.69 8.64
C ALA A 428 21.02 21.64 10.17
N ARG A 429 19.83 21.29 10.67
CA ARG A 429 19.50 21.16 12.09
C ARG A 429 19.30 19.71 12.54
N SER A 430 19.61 18.75 11.67
CA SER A 430 19.45 17.31 11.93
C SER A 430 18.02 16.93 12.37
N ILE A 431 17.00 17.61 11.81
CA ILE A 431 15.60 17.33 12.09
C ILE A 431 15.14 16.23 11.15
N GLU A 432 14.94 15.02 11.69
CA GLU A 432 14.30 13.93 10.99
C GLU A 432 12.78 14.12 10.96
N TYR A 433 12.17 13.95 9.79
CA TYR A 433 10.74 14.16 9.63
C TYR A 433 10.11 13.23 8.58
N ASN A 434 8.83 12.98 8.77
CA ASN A 434 7.94 12.38 7.79
C ASN A 434 7.19 13.49 7.06
N TYR A 435 7.32 13.55 5.75
CA TYR A 435 6.60 14.54 4.96
C TYR A 435 5.19 14.05 4.62
N ARG A 436 4.22 14.93 4.87
CA ARG A 436 2.81 14.72 4.50
C ARG A 436 2.30 15.92 3.71
N ARG A 437 2.19 15.77 2.42
CA ARG A 437 1.71 16.84 1.56
C ARG A 437 0.23 17.12 1.79
N LEU A 438 -0.10 18.35 2.17
CA LEU A 438 -1.45 18.90 2.25
C LEU A 438 -1.49 20.25 1.54
N THR A 439 -2.68 20.72 1.18
CA THR A 439 -2.83 22.14 0.84
C THR A 439 -2.43 22.98 2.04
N GLN A 440 -2.05 24.24 1.83
CA GLN A 440 -1.64 25.09 2.96
C GLN A 440 -2.78 25.31 3.97
N GLU A 441 -4.03 25.43 3.50
CA GLU A 441 -5.21 25.54 4.34
C GLU A 441 -5.43 24.27 5.19
N ASP A 442 -5.34 23.11 4.56
CA ASP A 442 -5.49 21.83 5.26
C ASP A 442 -4.32 21.58 6.23
N ALA A 443 -3.09 22.03 5.87
CA ALA A 443 -1.92 21.96 6.74
C ALA A 443 -2.08 22.84 7.99
N ILE A 444 -2.63 24.06 7.86
CA ILE A 444 -2.93 24.92 8.99
C ILE A 444 -3.97 24.29 9.92
N SER A 445 -5.03 23.70 9.35
CA SER A 445 -6.03 22.96 10.13
C SER A 445 -5.40 21.79 10.87
N ALA A 446 -4.59 20.97 10.17
CA ALA A 446 -3.88 19.85 10.76
C ALA A 446 -2.88 20.26 11.87
N PHE A 447 -2.21 21.38 11.69
CA PHE A 447 -1.32 21.97 12.70
C PHE A 447 -2.10 22.47 13.91
N SER A 448 -3.21 23.16 13.69
CA SER A 448 -4.04 23.68 14.77
C SER A 448 -4.64 22.59 15.66
N ASN A 449 -5.07 21.47 15.07
CA ASN A 449 -5.69 20.37 15.80
C ASN A 449 -4.72 19.26 16.24
N GLY A 450 -3.41 19.43 16.04
CA GLY A 450 -2.39 18.50 16.52
C GLY A 450 -2.10 17.29 15.66
N SER A 451 -2.61 17.25 14.45
CA SER A 451 -2.38 16.12 13.52
C SER A 451 -0.99 16.13 12.88
N VAL A 452 -0.30 17.27 12.88
CA VAL A 452 1.09 17.43 12.42
C VAL A 452 1.90 18.26 13.41
N ASP A 453 3.21 18.00 13.45
CA ASP A 453 4.17 18.68 14.36
C ASP A 453 4.72 19.96 13.77
N GLY A 454 4.64 20.12 12.45
CA GLY A 454 5.13 21.32 11.78
C GLY A 454 4.47 21.56 10.43
N ILE A 455 4.48 22.81 9.99
CA ILE A 455 4.00 23.20 8.66
C ILE A 455 4.96 24.17 7.98
N ALA A 456 5.17 23.98 6.68
CA ALA A 456 5.85 24.93 5.81
C ALA A 456 4.82 25.61 4.91
N ILE A 457 4.77 26.95 4.95
CA ILE A 457 3.76 27.75 4.25
C ILE A 457 4.39 28.92 3.51
N ASP A 458 3.82 29.27 2.38
CA ASP A 458 4.07 30.53 1.69
C ASP A 458 2.95 31.50 2.06
N VAL A 459 3.29 32.65 2.63
CA VAL A 459 2.33 33.63 3.15
C VAL A 459 2.64 35.04 2.66
N ASP A 460 1.61 35.81 2.31
CA ASP A 460 1.73 37.23 2.03
C ASP A 460 2.16 37.99 3.30
N ASP A 461 3.20 38.82 3.18
CA ASP A 461 3.75 39.61 4.28
C ASP A 461 2.68 40.44 5.00
N ALA A 462 1.73 40.97 4.25
CA ALA A 462 0.62 41.75 4.82
C ALA A 462 -0.34 40.92 5.69
N TYR A 463 -0.46 39.62 5.42
CA TYR A 463 -1.35 38.69 6.16
C TYR A 463 -0.63 37.94 7.28
N LEU A 464 0.71 37.88 7.26
CA LEU A 464 1.50 37.05 8.16
C LEU A 464 1.19 37.31 9.64
N THR A 465 1.09 38.57 10.05
CA THR A 465 0.88 38.96 11.46
C THR A 465 -0.50 38.47 11.95
N GLU A 466 -1.53 38.64 11.16
CA GLU A 466 -2.89 38.16 11.45
C GLU A 466 -2.91 36.63 11.60
N LEU A 467 -2.34 35.91 10.62
CA LEU A 467 -2.27 34.44 10.63
C LEU A 467 -1.54 33.92 11.88
N LEU A 468 -0.36 34.43 12.19
CA LEU A 468 0.41 33.99 13.36
C LEU A 468 -0.31 34.30 14.67
N THR A 469 -1.03 35.42 14.76
CA THR A 469 -1.84 35.80 15.92
C THR A 469 -2.99 34.81 16.13
N ASP A 470 -3.68 34.45 15.08
CA ASP A 470 -4.80 33.50 15.16
C ASP A 470 -4.34 32.08 15.48
N LEU A 471 -3.21 31.64 14.94
CA LEU A 471 -2.64 30.34 15.26
C LEU A 471 -2.18 30.25 16.72
N ARG A 472 -1.54 31.31 17.27
CA ARG A 472 -1.10 31.37 18.67
C ARG A 472 -2.24 31.27 19.68
N LYS A 473 -3.47 31.60 19.31
CA LYS A 473 -4.66 31.39 20.14
C LYS A 473 -5.00 29.89 20.30
N LYS A 474 -4.54 29.04 19.38
CA LYS A 474 -4.90 27.63 19.28
C LYS A 474 -3.78 26.68 19.67
N VAL A 475 -2.52 27.06 19.43
CA VAL A 475 -1.36 26.17 19.60
C VAL A 475 -0.09 26.96 19.93
N GLN A 476 0.76 26.39 20.79
CA GLN A 476 2.11 26.92 21.04
C GLN A 476 3.07 26.42 19.97
N PHE A 477 3.86 27.32 19.38
CA PHE A 477 4.81 27.00 18.33
C PHE A 477 5.91 28.03 18.18
N SER A 478 7.05 27.59 17.64
CA SER A 478 8.10 28.43 17.11
C SER A 478 7.84 28.76 15.64
N SER A 479 8.20 29.95 15.20
CA SER A 479 8.08 30.39 13.82
C SER A 479 9.45 30.80 13.25
N ASN A 480 9.81 30.24 12.10
CA ASN A 480 11.08 30.47 11.43
C ASN A 480 10.84 30.97 10.00
N GLU A 481 11.40 32.13 9.66
CA GLU A 481 11.44 32.58 8.27
C GLU A 481 12.56 31.84 7.54
N ILE A 482 12.20 31.14 6.44
CA ILE A 482 13.15 30.40 5.62
C ILE A 482 13.70 31.29 4.51
N SER A 483 12.80 31.91 3.76
CA SER A 483 13.14 32.82 2.66
C SER A 483 11.98 33.76 2.37
N TYR A 484 12.26 34.82 1.59
CA TYR A 484 11.22 35.70 1.07
C TYR A 484 11.44 35.99 -0.40
N ARG A 485 10.36 36.29 -1.13
CA ARG A 485 10.38 36.65 -2.55
C ARG A 485 9.50 37.88 -2.77
N PRO A 486 10.04 38.97 -3.42
CA PRO A 486 9.19 40.07 -3.87
C PRO A 486 8.30 39.62 -5.04
N VAL A 487 7.10 40.17 -5.12
CA VAL A 487 6.19 39.96 -6.27
C VAL A 487 6.20 41.25 -7.11
N PHE A 488 6.58 41.13 -8.36
CA PHE A 488 6.61 42.24 -9.32
C PHE A 488 5.37 42.22 -10.20
N SER A 489 4.73 43.38 -10.38
CA SER A 489 3.79 43.62 -11.48
C SER A 489 4.58 44.29 -12.61
N VAL A 490 4.55 43.68 -13.79
CA VAL A 490 5.31 44.10 -14.97
C VAL A 490 4.35 44.46 -16.09
N SER A 491 4.49 45.67 -16.63
CA SER A 491 3.69 46.12 -17.77
C SER A 491 4.58 46.81 -18.83
N LYS A 492 4.11 46.84 -20.08
CA LYS A 492 4.77 47.60 -21.13
C LYS A 492 4.69 49.10 -20.84
N LYS A 493 5.77 49.85 -21.00
CA LYS A 493 5.73 51.33 -20.88
C LYS A 493 4.63 51.87 -21.78
N LYS A 494 3.70 52.65 -21.21
CA LYS A 494 2.55 53.21 -21.90
C LYS A 494 2.97 53.95 -23.15
N THR A 495 2.74 53.40 -24.31
CA THR A 495 2.87 54.12 -25.56
C THR A 495 1.72 53.93 -26.53
N GLU A 496 0.69 53.13 -26.28
CA GLU A 496 -0.47 53.09 -27.16
C GLU A 496 -1.75 52.46 -26.56
N LYS A 497 -2.91 52.81 -27.12
CA LYS A 497 -4.26 52.64 -26.63
C LYS A 497 -4.87 51.20 -26.72
N ASN A 498 -4.14 50.17 -27.10
CA ASN A 498 -4.65 48.81 -27.23
C ASN A 498 -3.80 47.84 -26.39
N MET A 499 -4.01 47.83 -25.08
CA MET A 499 -3.47 46.75 -24.24
C MET A 499 -4.45 45.57 -24.23
N ALA A 500 -3.95 44.37 -24.54
CA ALA A 500 -4.71 43.14 -24.34
C ALA A 500 -5.18 43.00 -22.89
N ALA A 501 -6.41 42.56 -22.72
CA ALA A 501 -7.00 42.39 -21.37
C ALA A 501 -6.45 41.14 -20.62
N LEU A 502 -5.57 40.37 -21.23
CA LEU A 502 -5.00 39.16 -20.66
C LEU A 502 -3.91 39.47 -19.63
N THR A 503 -4.02 38.82 -18.48
CA THR A 503 -3.02 38.83 -17.40
C THR A 503 -2.34 37.47 -17.37
N ALA A 504 -1.01 37.44 -17.35
CA ALA A 504 -0.24 36.23 -17.16
C ALA A 504 0.42 36.18 -15.78
N VAL A 505 0.65 34.99 -15.30
CA VAL A 505 1.42 34.70 -14.08
C VAL A 505 2.55 33.76 -14.44
N THR A 506 3.75 34.04 -13.97
CA THR A 506 4.86 33.12 -14.23
C THR A 506 4.76 31.88 -13.36
N GLU A 507 5.37 30.77 -13.81
CA GLU A 507 5.32 29.48 -13.13
C GLU A 507 5.87 29.55 -11.69
N GLU A 508 6.81 30.46 -11.44
CA GLU A 508 7.42 30.67 -10.14
C GLU A 508 6.48 31.34 -9.13
N LEU A 509 5.41 31.98 -9.62
CA LEU A 509 4.37 32.61 -8.80
C LEU A 509 3.06 31.83 -8.97
N SER A 510 2.64 31.10 -7.95
CA SER A 510 1.34 30.43 -7.88
C SER A 510 0.46 31.11 -6.84
N PRO A 511 -0.29 32.20 -7.19
CA PRO A 511 -1.01 33.00 -6.22
C PRO A 511 -2.03 32.22 -5.40
N TRP A 512 -2.63 31.16 -5.99
CA TRP A 512 -3.56 30.24 -5.30
C TRP A 512 -2.88 29.33 -4.26
N ASN A 513 -1.54 29.24 -4.26
CA ASN A 513 -0.78 28.49 -3.27
C ASN A 513 -0.20 29.38 -2.17
N ILE A 514 -0.49 30.67 -2.19
CA ILE A 514 -0.01 31.63 -1.20
C ILE A 514 -1.16 31.99 -0.27
N LEU A 515 -0.94 31.82 1.03
CA LEU A 515 -1.88 32.28 2.03
C LEU A 515 -1.96 33.79 2.03
N SER A 516 -3.12 34.33 1.77
CA SER A 516 -3.35 35.77 1.73
C SER A 516 -4.73 36.10 2.29
N GLY A 517 -4.80 37.18 3.05
CA GLY A 517 -6.07 37.81 3.43
C GLY A 517 -6.62 38.67 2.29
N ASN A 518 -7.01 39.89 2.61
CA ASN A 518 -7.38 40.92 1.63
C ASN A 518 -6.14 41.61 1.10
N GLY A 519 -5.92 41.69 -0.21
CA GLY A 519 -4.77 42.36 -0.82
C GLY A 519 -4.49 41.92 -2.26
N VAL A 520 -3.37 42.42 -2.82
CA VAL A 520 -3.00 42.22 -4.22
C VAL A 520 -2.91 40.72 -4.60
N ILE A 521 -2.39 39.87 -3.72
CA ILE A 521 -2.26 38.43 -3.96
C ILE A 521 -3.64 37.77 -3.98
N ALA A 522 -4.56 38.13 -3.07
CA ALA A 522 -5.91 37.61 -3.03
C ALA A 522 -6.71 38.02 -4.28
N GLU A 523 -6.67 39.29 -4.66
CA GLU A 523 -7.30 39.79 -5.89
C GLU A 523 -6.73 39.12 -7.14
N LEU A 524 -5.42 38.89 -7.20
CA LEU A 524 -4.76 38.19 -8.30
C LEU A 524 -5.22 36.73 -8.39
N SER A 525 -5.32 36.06 -7.26
CA SER A 525 -5.81 34.68 -7.18
C SER A 525 -7.25 34.54 -7.70
N GLU A 526 -8.15 35.47 -7.32
CA GLU A 526 -9.53 35.51 -7.83
C GLU A 526 -9.60 35.81 -9.33
N ARG A 527 -8.84 36.80 -9.79
CA ARG A 527 -8.80 37.16 -11.22
C ARG A 527 -8.34 36.00 -12.09
N ILE A 528 -7.33 35.22 -11.63
CA ILE A 528 -6.81 34.07 -12.38
C ILE A 528 -7.79 32.88 -12.34
N LYS A 529 -8.48 32.64 -11.22
CA LYS A 529 -9.51 31.59 -11.13
C LYS A 529 -10.71 31.85 -12.06
N ASN A 530 -11.05 33.11 -12.28
CA ASN A 530 -12.22 33.53 -13.05
C ASN A 530 -11.89 33.87 -14.52
N SER A 531 -10.64 33.97 -14.91
CA SER A 531 -10.17 34.23 -16.27
C SER A 531 -9.42 33.02 -16.82
N THR A 532 -9.29 32.94 -18.15
CA THR A 532 -8.36 32.03 -18.82
C THR A 532 -6.91 32.46 -18.57
N GLY A 533 -6.50 32.60 -17.30
CA GLY A 533 -5.20 33.07 -16.92
C GLY A 533 -4.10 32.13 -17.42
N LEU A 534 -3.17 32.70 -18.21
CA LEU A 534 -2.04 31.96 -18.75
C LEU A 534 -0.99 31.78 -17.65
N ARG A 535 -0.57 30.54 -17.42
CA ARG A 535 0.61 30.21 -16.61
C ARG A 535 1.76 29.90 -17.55
N LEU A 536 2.79 30.70 -17.50
CA LEU A 536 3.90 30.67 -18.45
C LEU A 536 5.25 30.66 -17.70
N SER A 537 6.29 30.13 -18.33
CA SER A 537 7.64 30.39 -17.85
C SER A 537 7.93 31.90 -17.87
N ALA A 538 8.85 32.37 -17.04
CA ALA A 538 9.19 33.81 -17.01
C ALA A 538 9.65 34.33 -18.37
N GLU A 539 10.45 33.55 -19.11
CA GLU A 539 10.92 33.89 -20.44
C GLU A 539 9.77 34.04 -21.43
N GLU A 540 8.84 33.08 -21.47
CA GLU A 540 7.69 33.09 -22.34
C GLU A 540 6.74 34.24 -22.01
N ALA A 541 6.48 34.48 -20.70
CA ALA A 541 5.65 35.58 -20.23
C ALA A 541 6.20 36.94 -20.67
N PHE A 542 7.53 37.16 -20.51
CA PHE A 542 8.16 38.40 -20.95
C PHE A 542 8.14 38.56 -22.47
N ARG A 543 8.26 37.48 -23.23
CA ARG A 543 8.14 37.48 -24.69
C ARG A 543 6.73 37.90 -25.13
N GLN A 544 5.69 37.29 -24.54
CA GLN A 544 4.31 37.61 -24.85
C GLN A 544 3.89 39.01 -24.40
N LEU A 545 4.45 39.56 -23.32
CA LEU A 545 4.27 40.94 -22.98
C LEU A 545 4.90 41.87 -24.01
N ALA A 546 6.09 41.53 -24.51
CA ALA A 546 6.79 42.33 -25.53
C ALA A 546 6.04 42.32 -26.86
N SER A 547 5.45 41.19 -27.29
CA SER A 547 4.59 41.11 -28.49
C SER A 547 3.23 41.80 -28.34
N GLY A 548 2.77 42.02 -27.11
CA GLY A 548 1.45 42.61 -26.84
C GLY A 548 0.32 41.59 -26.73
N GLU A 549 0.63 40.30 -26.70
CA GLU A 549 -0.34 39.23 -26.48
C GLU A 549 -0.86 39.22 -25.04
N VAL A 550 -0.02 39.66 -24.08
CA VAL A 550 -0.34 39.83 -22.67
C VAL A 550 -0.17 41.28 -22.25
N GLY A 551 -1.10 41.80 -21.47
CA GLY A 551 -1.09 43.21 -21.02
C GLY A 551 -0.30 43.45 -19.72
N GLU A 552 -0.31 42.50 -18.81
CA GLU A 552 0.36 42.59 -17.52
C GLU A 552 0.85 41.21 -17.05
N ILE A 553 1.98 41.15 -16.39
CA ILE A 553 2.56 39.93 -15.84
C ILE A 553 2.79 40.12 -14.33
N TYR A 554 2.51 39.09 -13.54
CA TYR A 554 2.91 39.00 -12.14
C TYR A 554 3.97 37.87 -11.98
N THR A 555 5.10 38.20 -11.38
CA THR A 555 6.26 37.30 -11.28
C THR A 555 7.06 37.56 -10.00
N THR A 556 7.78 36.54 -9.53
CA THR A 556 8.83 36.68 -8.50
C THR A 556 10.23 36.81 -9.12
N VAL A 557 10.34 36.64 -10.44
CA VAL A 557 11.61 36.82 -11.17
C VAL A 557 11.83 38.31 -11.43
N LYS A 558 13.04 38.82 -11.18
CA LYS A 558 13.38 40.22 -11.44
C LYS A 558 13.22 40.50 -12.94
N PRO A 559 12.36 41.46 -13.33
CA PRO A 559 12.13 41.78 -14.73
C PRO A 559 13.35 42.41 -15.41
N PRO A 560 13.47 42.26 -16.76
CA PRO A 560 14.47 42.98 -17.55
C PRO A 560 14.35 44.50 -17.42
N GLU A 561 15.49 45.21 -17.52
CA GLU A 561 15.58 46.69 -17.31
C GLU A 561 14.76 47.52 -18.34
N ASN A 562 14.47 46.93 -19.49
CA ASN A 562 13.68 47.59 -20.55
C ASN A 562 12.15 47.55 -20.30
N LEU A 563 11.71 46.88 -19.27
CA LEU A 563 10.30 46.83 -18.89
C LEU A 563 10.00 47.69 -17.67
N SER A 564 8.80 48.26 -17.59
CA SER A 564 8.33 48.95 -16.39
C SER A 564 7.80 47.94 -15.38
N PHE A 565 8.28 47.99 -14.16
CA PHE A 565 7.79 47.15 -13.09
C PHE A 565 7.66 47.88 -11.77
N ARG A 566 6.80 47.36 -10.91
CA ARG A 566 6.68 47.80 -9.51
C ARG A 566 6.61 46.60 -8.58
N ASN A 567 7.17 46.69 -7.41
CA ASN A 567 6.99 45.74 -6.35
C ASN A 567 5.58 45.90 -5.75
N VAL A 568 4.75 44.90 -5.82
CA VAL A 568 3.34 44.95 -5.40
C VAL A 568 3.04 44.16 -4.16
N ALA A 569 3.85 43.14 -3.87
CA ALA A 569 3.69 42.28 -2.70
C ALA A 569 5.02 41.62 -2.31
N LYS A 570 5.06 40.99 -1.15
CA LYS A 570 6.18 40.22 -0.66
C LYS A 570 5.67 38.93 -0.06
N VAL A 571 6.18 37.81 -0.54
CA VAL A 571 5.81 36.46 -0.06
C VAL A 571 6.93 35.96 0.84
N ARG A 572 6.58 35.51 2.05
CA ARG A 572 7.50 34.89 3.00
C ARG A 572 7.24 33.41 3.08
N LYS A 573 8.30 32.63 3.05
CA LYS A 573 8.27 31.20 3.34
C LYS A 573 8.53 30.99 4.82
N MET A 574 7.55 30.44 5.51
CA MET A 574 7.59 30.24 6.96
C MET A 574 7.58 28.76 7.29
N LEU A 575 8.37 28.35 8.26
CA LEU A 575 8.30 27.04 8.90
C LEU A 575 7.83 27.22 10.35
N LEU A 576 6.66 26.69 10.67
CA LEU A 576 6.06 26.69 12.00
C LEU A 576 6.21 25.29 12.60
N MET A 577 6.76 25.21 13.83
CA MET A 577 6.96 23.92 14.53
C MET A 577 6.32 23.99 15.91
N ARG A 578 5.56 22.94 16.29
CA ARG A 578 5.02 22.80 17.63
C ARG A 578 6.14 22.67 18.67
N GLU A 579 5.96 23.32 19.81
CA GLU A 579 6.84 23.22 20.97
C GLU A 579 6.62 21.93 21.75
#